data_4e9011e851a48e6f48acf21659a3a837
#
_entry.id   4e9011e851a48e6f48acf21659a3a837
#
_cell.length_a   1.000
_cell.length_b   1.000
_cell.length_c   1.000
_cell.angle_alpha   90.00
_cell.angle_beta   90.00
_cell.angle_gamma   90.00
#
_symmetry.space_group_name_H-M   'P 1'
#
loop_
_entity.id
_entity.type
_entity.pdbx_description
1 polymer ?
#
loop_
_entity_poly.entity_id
_entity_poly.type
_entity_poly.pdbx_seq_one_letter_code
_entity_poly.pdbx_strand_id
1 'polypeptide(L)'
;MLTIAGAVSFARYVQRHRPDPQLAAVAPFDIFVTGLEPWRVRLAQGLTTQLDSMPPLAAVSQDVVRERWQGQSSPALAAMDLARRTSAGLAIYGRLDSVATSRDSVRVQLILVASGDGRVLLTTDRPWAVADLERLPRALAQQVRHNYRYPRD
;
A
#
# COMPACT_ATOMS: atom_id res chain seq x y z
N MET A 1 -27.92 -4.78 -35.82
CA MET A 1 -28.41 -4.58 -34.43
C MET A 1 -27.59 -5.30 -33.34
N LEU A 2 -26.55 -6.05 -33.66
CA LEU A 2 -25.71 -6.77 -32.68
C LEU A 2 -24.58 -5.93 -32.05
N THR A 3 -24.31 -4.73 -32.55
CA THR A 3 -23.18 -3.90 -32.17
C THR A 3 -23.42 -3.07 -30.90
N ILE A 4 -24.66 -2.77 -30.52
CA ILE A 4 -24.98 -1.92 -29.36
C ILE A 4 -24.90 -2.70 -28.04
N ALA A 5 -25.30 -3.96 -28.03
CA ALA A 5 -25.21 -4.82 -26.82
C ALA A 5 -23.77 -5.13 -26.44
N GLY A 6 -22.89 -5.32 -27.42
CA GLY A 6 -21.46 -5.55 -27.17
C GLY A 6 -20.76 -4.34 -26.61
N ALA A 7 -21.05 -3.13 -27.05
CA ALA A 7 -20.46 -1.90 -26.59
C ALA A 7 -20.86 -1.58 -25.11
N VAL A 8 -22.12 -1.83 -24.75
CA VAL A 8 -22.61 -1.63 -23.38
C VAL A 8 -21.98 -2.64 -22.41
N SER A 9 -21.84 -3.89 -22.83
CA SER A 9 -21.20 -4.93 -22.02
C SER A 9 -19.71 -4.63 -21.81
N PHE A 10 -19.01 -4.16 -22.84
CA PHE A 10 -17.61 -3.77 -22.73
C PHE A 10 -17.43 -2.54 -21.85
N ALA A 11 -18.26 -1.52 -21.98
CA ALA A 11 -18.22 -0.34 -21.13
C ALA A 11 -18.47 -0.67 -19.65
N ARG A 12 -19.42 -1.57 -19.37
CA ARG A 12 -19.66 -2.07 -18.00
C ARG A 12 -18.49 -2.89 -17.47
N TYR A 13 -17.86 -3.69 -18.33
CA TYR A 13 -16.66 -4.46 -17.97
C TYR A 13 -15.51 -3.52 -17.60
N VAL A 14 -15.24 -2.51 -18.41
CA VAL A 14 -14.18 -1.51 -18.18
C VAL A 14 -14.47 -0.72 -16.90
N GLN A 15 -15.72 -0.32 -16.65
CA GLN A 15 -16.08 0.39 -15.43
C GLN A 15 -15.90 -0.46 -14.15
N ARG A 16 -16.23 -1.76 -14.22
CA ARG A 16 -16.05 -2.69 -13.08
C ARG A 16 -14.58 -3.00 -12.77
N HIS A 17 -13.68 -2.81 -13.73
CA HIS A 17 -12.25 -3.12 -13.61
C HIS A 17 -11.38 -1.87 -13.48
N ARG A 18 -11.99 -0.68 -13.41
CA ARG A 18 -11.25 0.54 -13.13
C ARG A 18 -10.75 0.49 -11.68
N PRO A 19 -9.44 0.76 -11.45
CA PRO A 19 -8.93 0.88 -10.09
C PRO A 19 -9.67 1.98 -9.33
N ASP A 20 -10.05 1.68 -8.10
CA ASP A 20 -10.63 2.68 -7.20
C ASP A 20 -9.51 3.62 -6.72
N PRO A 21 -9.53 4.92 -7.07
CA PRO A 21 -8.47 5.85 -6.71
C PRO A 21 -8.34 6.10 -5.21
N GLN A 22 -9.35 5.75 -4.43
CA GLN A 22 -9.37 5.93 -2.98
C GLN A 22 -9.06 4.65 -2.22
N LEU A 23 -8.92 3.53 -2.92
CA LEU A 23 -8.61 2.23 -2.32
C LEU A 23 -7.11 1.96 -2.41
N ALA A 24 -6.51 1.66 -1.27
CA ALA A 24 -5.09 1.33 -1.16
C ALA A 24 -4.91 -0.16 -0.83
N ALA A 25 -4.00 -0.82 -1.53
CA ALA A 25 -3.53 -2.15 -1.18
C ALA A 25 -2.18 -2.02 -0.46
N VAL A 26 -2.14 -2.47 0.79
CA VAL A 26 -0.93 -2.44 1.62
C VAL A 26 -0.26 -3.79 1.54
N ALA A 27 0.89 -3.86 0.89
CA ALA A 27 1.70 -5.07 0.81
C ALA A 27 2.30 -5.41 2.18
N PRO A 28 2.61 -6.69 2.45
CA PRO A 28 3.42 -7.05 3.62
C PRO A 28 4.74 -6.28 3.62
N PHE A 29 5.16 -5.79 4.78
CA PHE A 29 6.40 -5.04 4.90
C PHE A 29 7.61 -5.97 4.73
N ASP A 30 8.65 -5.50 4.05
CA ASP A 30 9.93 -6.19 4.03
C ASP A 30 10.73 -5.84 5.27
N ILE A 31 11.11 -6.87 6.05
CA ILE A 31 11.82 -6.71 7.31
C ILE A 31 13.24 -7.26 7.15
N PHE A 32 14.22 -6.36 7.21
CA PHE A 32 15.65 -6.69 7.14
C PHE A 32 16.36 -6.48 8.46
N VAL A 33 15.61 -6.57 9.57
CA VAL A 33 16.13 -6.46 10.92
C VAL A 33 15.85 -7.77 11.67
N THR A 34 16.91 -8.42 12.12
CA THR A 34 16.80 -9.67 12.88
C THR A 34 16.00 -9.45 14.16
N GLY A 35 15.03 -10.32 14.40
CA GLY A 35 14.15 -10.29 15.57
C GLY A 35 12.88 -9.45 15.36
N LEU A 36 12.75 -8.72 14.27
CA LEU A 36 11.57 -7.92 13.97
C LEU A 36 10.66 -8.53 12.90
N GLU A 37 10.90 -9.75 12.47
CA GLU A 37 10.13 -10.45 11.44
C GLU A 37 8.62 -10.46 11.70
N PRO A 38 8.11 -10.60 12.93
CA PRO A 38 6.67 -10.55 13.20
C PRO A 38 6.00 -9.22 12.81
N TRP A 39 6.79 -8.13 12.70
CA TRP A 39 6.27 -6.84 12.29
C TRP A 39 5.87 -6.75 10.81
N ARG A 40 6.30 -7.68 10.00
CA ARG A 40 5.92 -7.76 8.58
C ARG A 40 4.40 -7.68 8.37
N VAL A 41 3.67 -8.50 9.09
CA VAL A 41 2.20 -8.56 9.03
C VAL A 41 1.56 -7.50 9.93
N ARG A 42 2.12 -7.27 11.12
CA ARG A 42 1.58 -6.32 12.09
C ARG A 42 1.57 -4.89 11.57
N LEU A 43 2.63 -4.46 10.90
CA LEU A 43 2.68 -3.12 10.29
C LEU A 43 1.69 -2.98 9.14
N ALA A 44 1.60 -3.97 8.26
CA ALA A 44 0.64 -3.95 7.16
C ALA A 44 -0.81 -3.95 7.68
N GLN A 45 -1.11 -4.75 8.68
CA GLN A 45 -2.42 -4.80 9.32
C GLN A 45 -2.75 -3.47 10.01
N GLY A 46 -1.82 -2.92 10.76
CA GLY A 46 -1.98 -1.64 11.45
C GLY A 46 -2.21 -0.49 10.48
N LEU A 47 -1.43 -0.43 9.40
CA LEU A 47 -1.58 0.60 8.37
C LEU A 47 -2.93 0.47 7.64
N THR A 48 -3.35 -0.73 7.31
CA THR A 48 -4.66 -1.00 6.72
C THR A 48 -5.79 -0.50 7.61
N THR A 49 -5.76 -0.81 8.90
CA THR A 49 -6.74 -0.36 9.88
C THR A 49 -6.78 1.17 9.99
N GLN A 50 -5.62 1.81 10.03
CA GLN A 50 -5.53 3.28 10.11
C GLN A 50 -6.08 3.96 8.86
N LEU A 51 -5.77 3.45 7.67
CA LEU A 51 -6.28 4.00 6.41
C LEU A 51 -7.80 3.89 6.31
N ASP A 52 -8.37 2.75 6.72
CA ASP A 52 -9.82 2.57 6.76
C ASP A 52 -10.53 3.55 7.71
N SER A 53 -9.85 4.02 8.74
CA SER A 53 -10.38 5.01 9.68
C SER A 53 -10.22 6.46 9.22
N MET A 54 -9.65 6.70 8.04
CA MET A 54 -9.34 8.03 7.51
C MET A 54 -10.04 8.29 6.15
N PRO A 55 -11.38 8.45 6.12
CA PRO A 55 -12.06 8.79 4.86
C PRO A 55 -11.45 10.06 4.20
N PRO A 56 -11.41 10.13 2.86
CA PRO A 56 -12.04 9.24 1.87
C PRO A 56 -11.24 7.99 1.52
N LEU A 57 -10.08 7.78 2.11
CA LEU A 57 -9.26 6.60 1.86
C LEU A 57 -9.90 5.34 2.48
N ALA A 58 -9.73 4.23 1.80
CA ALA A 58 -10.04 2.89 2.28
C ALA A 58 -8.87 1.96 1.94
N ALA A 59 -8.77 0.85 2.61
CA ALA A 59 -7.73 -0.13 2.34
C ALA A 59 -8.33 -1.52 2.08
N VAL A 60 -7.69 -2.26 1.19
CA VAL A 60 -8.03 -3.66 0.95
C VAL A 60 -7.78 -4.46 2.23
N SER A 61 -8.73 -5.31 2.63
CA SER A 61 -8.56 -6.11 3.84
C SER A 61 -7.32 -7.01 3.74
N GLN A 62 -6.63 -7.20 4.87
CA GLN A 62 -5.42 -8.02 4.87
C GLN A 62 -5.71 -9.51 4.59
N ASP A 63 -6.94 -9.99 4.79
CA ASP A 63 -7.33 -11.33 4.38
C ASP A 63 -7.29 -11.47 2.86
N VAL A 64 -7.83 -10.50 2.14
CA VAL A 64 -7.76 -10.46 0.67
C VAL A 64 -6.32 -10.29 0.19
N VAL A 65 -5.53 -9.43 0.85
CA VAL A 65 -4.13 -9.24 0.52
C VAL A 65 -3.36 -10.56 0.63
N ARG A 66 -3.56 -11.32 1.69
CA ARG A 66 -2.89 -12.62 1.89
C ARG A 66 -3.25 -13.63 0.80
N GLU A 67 -4.50 -13.65 0.34
CA GLU A 67 -4.95 -14.52 -0.75
C GLU A 67 -4.37 -14.12 -2.11
N ARG A 68 -4.18 -12.84 -2.35
CA ARG A 68 -3.79 -12.27 -3.64
C ARG A 68 -2.30 -11.97 -3.75
N TRP A 69 -1.59 -11.93 -2.63
CA TRP A 69 -0.17 -11.61 -2.62
C TRP A 69 0.63 -12.69 -3.32
N GLN A 70 1.36 -12.27 -4.34
CA GLN A 70 2.37 -13.09 -5.01
C GLN A 70 3.68 -12.32 -4.96
N GLY A 71 4.64 -12.85 -4.23
CA GLY A 71 5.97 -12.26 -4.20
C GLY A 71 6.59 -12.23 -5.60
N GLN A 72 7.21 -11.10 -5.93
CA GLN A 72 8.00 -10.92 -7.16
C GLN A 72 9.41 -10.48 -6.81
N SER A 73 10.31 -10.50 -7.80
CA SER A 73 11.71 -10.10 -7.60
C SER A 73 11.88 -8.63 -7.19
N SER A 74 10.95 -7.75 -7.60
CA SER A 74 10.90 -6.35 -7.20
C SER A 74 9.72 -6.10 -6.27
N PRO A 75 9.95 -5.63 -5.02
CA PRO A 75 8.88 -5.34 -4.07
C PRO A 75 7.87 -4.30 -4.57
N ALA A 76 8.34 -3.26 -5.27
CA ALA A 76 7.46 -2.25 -5.84
C ALA A 76 6.53 -2.83 -6.92
N LEU A 77 7.06 -3.69 -7.79
CA LEU A 77 6.25 -4.38 -8.81
C LEU A 77 5.27 -5.37 -8.18
N ALA A 78 5.66 -6.06 -7.11
CA ALA A 78 4.77 -6.96 -6.38
C ALA A 78 3.61 -6.19 -5.74
N ALA A 79 3.87 -5.01 -5.17
CA ALA A 79 2.83 -4.15 -4.60
C ALA A 79 1.86 -3.64 -5.67
N MET A 80 2.37 -3.22 -6.83
CA MET A 80 1.54 -2.80 -7.96
C MET A 80 0.69 -3.93 -8.51
N ASP A 81 1.25 -5.13 -8.63
CA ASP A 81 0.52 -6.33 -9.05
C ASP A 81 -0.62 -6.64 -8.07
N LEU A 82 -0.34 -6.56 -6.76
CA LEU A 82 -1.36 -6.72 -5.73
C LEU A 82 -2.49 -5.69 -5.89
N ALA A 83 -2.15 -4.42 -6.10
CA ALA A 83 -3.15 -3.38 -6.31
C ALA A 83 -4.05 -3.68 -7.51
N ARG A 84 -3.48 -4.13 -8.61
CA ARG A 84 -4.25 -4.53 -9.80
C ARG A 84 -5.18 -5.71 -9.53
N ARG A 85 -4.72 -6.72 -8.80
CA ARG A 85 -5.51 -7.91 -8.44
C ARG A 85 -6.67 -7.59 -7.50
N THR A 86 -6.55 -6.53 -6.74
CA THR A 86 -7.56 -6.09 -5.76
C THR A 86 -8.38 -4.89 -6.24
N SER A 87 -8.16 -4.42 -7.46
CA SER A 87 -8.78 -3.22 -8.03
C SER A 87 -8.50 -1.95 -7.23
N ALA A 88 -7.39 -1.91 -6.49
CA ALA A 88 -6.93 -0.74 -5.77
C ALA A 88 -6.21 0.25 -6.69
N GLY A 89 -6.50 1.53 -6.53
CA GLY A 89 -5.84 2.60 -7.29
C GLY A 89 -4.49 2.99 -6.71
N LEU A 90 -4.20 2.57 -5.47
CA LEU A 90 -2.96 2.87 -4.76
C LEU A 90 -2.30 1.58 -4.29
N ALA A 91 -0.98 1.53 -4.35
CA ALA A 91 -0.17 0.48 -3.77
C ALA A 91 0.79 1.07 -2.75
N ILE A 92 0.88 0.46 -1.58
CA ILE A 92 1.80 0.87 -0.53
C ILE A 92 2.77 -0.27 -0.25
N TYR A 93 4.05 0.05 -0.31
CA TYR A 93 5.15 -0.83 0.03
C TYR A 93 5.98 -0.20 1.12
N GLY A 94 6.28 -0.97 2.15
CA GLY A 94 7.12 -0.54 3.26
C GLY A 94 8.29 -1.47 3.51
N ARG A 95 9.36 -0.94 4.05
CA ARG A 95 10.61 -1.64 4.35
C ARG A 95 11.20 -1.14 5.65
N LEU A 96 11.72 -2.06 6.45
CA LEU A 96 12.49 -1.77 7.67
C LEU A 96 13.90 -2.30 7.50
N ASP A 97 14.88 -1.41 7.69
CA ASP A 97 16.31 -1.74 7.68
C ASP A 97 16.93 -1.43 9.03
N SER A 98 18.04 -2.11 9.33
CA SER A 98 18.84 -1.81 10.51
C SER A 98 19.59 -0.49 10.33
N VAL A 99 19.81 0.21 11.46
CA VAL A 99 20.67 1.38 11.52
C VAL A 99 22.03 0.94 12.05
N ALA A 100 23.11 1.20 11.32
CA ALA A 100 24.46 0.72 11.64
C ALA A 100 24.97 1.22 13.01
N THR A 101 24.50 2.36 13.46
CA THR A 101 24.98 3.03 14.68
C THR A 101 24.09 2.82 15.90
N SER A 102 22.93 2.17 15.77
CA SER A 102 21.98 2.00 16.86
C SER A 102 21.17 0.72 16.72
N ARG A 103 21.05 -0.04 17.81
CA ARG A 103 20.16 -1.19 17.90
C ARG A 103 18.73 -0.81 18.30
N ASP A 104 18.53 0.41 18.78
CA ASP A 104 17.25 0.91 19.29
C ASP A 104 16.44 1.62 18.24
N SER A 105 16.98 1.80 17.05
CA SER A 105 16.35 2.46 15.92
C SER A 105 16.38 1.60 14.66
N VAL A 106 15.36 1.77 13.83
CA VAL A 106 15.30 1.19 12.49
C VAL A 106 15.11 2.29 11.47
N ARG A 107 15.49 2.02 10.23
CA ARG A 107 15.21 2.90 9.11
C ARG A 107 13.92 2.46 8.44
N VAL A 108 12.97 3.36 8.33
CA VAL A 108 11.67 3.10 7.73
C VAL A 108 11.61 3.74 6.36
N GLN A 109 11.35 2.93 5.35
CA GLN A 109 11.08 3.39 3.99
C GLN A 109 9.66 3.03 3.61
N LEU A 110 8.94 3.98 3.01
CA LEU A 110 7.60 3.77 2.47
C LEU A 110 7.51 4.37 1.08
N ILE A 111 6.88 3.65 0.18
CA ILE A 111 6.58 4.12 -1.17
C ILE A 111 5.08 3.97 -1.40
N LEU A 112 4.45 5.05 -1.83
CA LEU A 112 3.07 5.08 -2.30
C LEU A 112 3.07 5.28 -3.81
N VAL A 113 2.43 4.39 -4.52
CA VAL A 113 2.42 4.36 -5.99
C VAL A 113 0.99 4.34 -6.51
N ALA A 114 0.72 5.11 -7.56
CA ALA A 114 -0.51 4.97 -8.32
C ALA A 114 -0.46 3.71 -9.18
N SER A 115 -1.42 2.80 -9.01
CA SER A 115 -1.40 1.50 -9.69
C SER A 115 -1.61 1.58 -11.20
N GLY A 116 -2.26 2.65 -11.68
CA GLY A 116 -2.59 2.81 -13.09
C GLY A 116 -1.37 3.05 -13.99
N ASP A 117 -0.52 3.98 -13.60
CA ASP A 117 0.66 4.42 -14.38
C ASP A 117 2.00 4.15 -13.68
N GLY A 118 1.98 3.63 -12.46
CA GLY A 118 3.18 3.39 -11.68
C GLY A 118 3.87 4.63 -11.12
N ARG A 119 3.19 5.78 -11.13
CA ARG A 119 3.76 7.04 -10.65
C ARG A 119 3.93 7.00 -9.13
N VAL A 120 5.12 7.34 -8.65
CA VAL A 120 5.41 7.46 -7.22
C VAL A 120 4.78 8.76 -6.70
N LEU A 121 3.88 8.63 -5.74
CA LEU A 121 3.15 9.76 -5.14
C LEU A 121 3.80 10.24 -3.84
N LEU A 122 4.44 9.32 -3.12
CA LEU A 122 5.09 9.61 -1.85
C LEU A 122 6.25 8.64 -1.65
N THR A 123 7.38 9.17 -1.21
CA THR A 123 8.50 8.38 -0.68
C THR A 123 8.89 8.94 0.67
N THR A 124 8.99 8.08 1.68
CA THR A 124 9.53 8.46 2.98
C THR A 124 10.74 7.60 3.30
N ASP A 125 11.69 8.18 4.03
CA ASP A 125 12.89 7.49 4.49
C ASP A 125 13.37 8.19 5.75
N ARG A 126 13.13 7.57 6.92
CA ARG A 126 13.49 8.18 8.19
C ARG A 126 13.76 7.13 9.27
N PRO A 127 14.55 7.49 10.29
CA PRO A 127 14.73 6.64 11.45
C PRO A 127 13.47 6.59 12.31
N TRP A 128 13.28 5.47 13.00
CA TRP A 128 12.17 5.25 13.92
C TRP A 128 12.63 4.40 15.10
N ALA A 129 12.21 4.75 16.31
CA ALA A 129 12.56 3.97 17.49
C ALA A 129 11.85 2.61 17.49
N VAL A 130 12.58 1.54 17.74
CA VAL A 130 12.01 0.18 17.84
C VAL A 130 10.92 0.14 18.91
N ALA A 131 11.11 0.83 20.03
CA ALA A 131 10.11 0.91 21.11
C ALA A 131 8.78 1.55 20.67
N ASP A 132 8.77 2.32 19.58
CA ASP A 132 7.60 3.05 19.08
C ASP A 132 7.01 2.43 17.81
N LEU A 133 7.37 1.20 17.43
CA LEU A 133 6.88 0.54 16.21
C LEU A 133 5.36 0.41 16.19
N GLU A 134 4.71 0.31 17.33
CA GLU A 134 3.23 0.26 17.38
C GLU A 134 2.57 1.57 16.97
N ARG A 135 3.28 2.69 17.07
CA ARG A 135 2.80 4.02 16.62
C ARG A 135 3.08 4.30 15.16
N LEU A 136 3.95 3.51 14.54
CA LEU A 136 4.37 3.72 13.15
C LEU A 136 3.21 3.66 12.15
N PRO A 137 2.27 2.70 12.21
CA PRO A 137 1.16 2.65 11.25
C PRO A 137 0.34 3.94 11.20
N ARG A 138 0.05 4.52 12.36
CA ARG A 138 -0.69 5.80 12.44
C ARG A 138 0.08 6.94 11.79
N ALA A 139 1.38 7.04 12.08
CA ALA A 139 2.23 8.07 11.50
C ALA A 139 2.32 7.95 9.98
N LEU A 140 2.46 6.73 9.46
CA LEU A 140 2.50 6.46 8.02
C LEU A 140 1.16 6.76 7.36
N ALA A 141 0.05 6.37 7.97
CA ALA A 141 -1.29 6.65 7.46
C ALA A 141 -1.55 8.15 7.37
N GLN A 142 -1.13 8.94 8.36
CA GLN A 142 -1.23 10.40 8.34
C GLN A 142 -0.42 11.01 7.19
N GLN A 143 0.76 10.50 6.91
CA GLN A 143 1.58 10.95 5.77
C GLN A 143 0.91 10.61 4.44
N VAL A 144 0.39 9.41 4.28
CA VAL A 144 -0.34 8.99 3.09
C VAL A 144 -1.53 9.92 2.87
N ARG A 145 -2.33 10.15 3.91
CA ARG A 145 -3.49 11.03 3.84
C ARG A 145 -3.11 12.46 3.48
N HIS A 146 -2.06 13.00 4.09
CA HIS A 146 -1.62 14.37 3.84
C HIS A 146 -1.16 14.57 2.40
N ASN A 147 -0.46 13.62 1.83
CA ASN A 147 0.04 13.68 0.46
C ASN A 147 -1.01 13.29 -0.60
N TYR A 148 -2.06 12.60 -0.17
CA TYR A 148 -3.16 12.19 -1.04
C TYR A 148 -4.28 13.24 -1.11
N ARG A 149 -4.13 14.39 -0.45
CA ARG A 149 -5.11 15.48 -0.53
C ARG A 149 -5.23 15.96 -1.97
N TYR A 150 -6.24 15.40 -2.65
CA TYR A 150 -6.76 15.74 -3.97
C TYR A 150 -5.81 15.43 -5.14
N PRO A 151 -6.28 14.69 -6.14
CA PRO A 151 -5.72 14.81 -7.45
C PRO A 151 -5.88 16.27 -7.85
N ARG A 152 -4.79 16.97 -8.00
CA ARG A 152 -4.80 18.26 -8.69
C ARG A 152 -5.12 17.93 -10.14
N ASP A 153 -6.31 18.34 -10.55
CA ASP A 153 -6.67 18.37 -11.94
C ASP A 153 -5.63 19.12 -12.76
#